data_96d8f1b1f5d020d37f5049b6e471f92e
#
_entry.id   96d8f1b1f5d020d37f5049b6e471f92e
#
_cell.length_a   1.000
_cell.length_b   1.000
_cell.length_c   1.000
_cell.angle_alpha   90.00
_cell.angle_beta   90.00
_cell.angle_gamma   90.00
#
_symmetry.space_group_name_H-M   'P 1'
#
loop_
_entity.id
_entity.type
_entity.pdbx_description
1 polymer ?
#
loop_
_entity_poly.entity_id
_entity_poly.type
_entity_poly.pdbx_seq_one_letter_code
_entity_poly.pdbx_strand_id
1 'polypeptide(L)'
;MVLGLAISLISSHQIYSQSTTKTVALKKGEVLDILLLSQNPDTEADLKSYFQTAFPVAKLMSYQPLPGFKILEHTQGNHQPSSLILGKWSDIKTREAFLTQILKEVPDFHERRRKVWSYFGLGYFETQEDLSFKIDRDKYHVATAYWLKKEDDSAKFYEKWIKSIDTMGGEILVSLEDGTSPFGYKYDPDYLVITSWEDEGAFEAFREEVSQMKTDNIQHVNEFILE
;
A
#
# COMPACT_ATOMS: atom_id res chain seq x y z
N MET A 1 -6.59 -50.30 50.37
CA MET A 1 -6.09 -48.91 50.45
C MET A 1 -5.17 -48.70 49.28
N VAL A 2 -5.72 -48.14 48.19
CA VAL A 2 -4.96 -47.90 46.93
C VAL A 2 -4.91 -46.42 46.74
N LEU A 3 -3.67 -45.83 46.83
CA LEU A 3 -3.41 -44.42 46.59
C LEU A 3 -3.39 -44.20 45.04
N GLY A 4 -4.35 -43.47 44.52
CA GLY A 4 -4.31 -42.99 43.15
C GLY A 4 -3.52 -41.69 43.05
N LEU A 5 -2.38 -41.74 42.34
CA LEU A 5 -1.62 -40.54 41.95
C LEU A 5 -2.32 -39.86 40.77
N ALA A 6 -2.87 -38.66 40.98
CA ALA A 6 -3.35 -37.80 39.91
C ALA A 6 -2.18 -37.03 39.33
N ILE A 7 -1.74 -37.40 38.12
CA ILE A 7 -0.75 -36.60 37.35
C ILE A 7 -1.53 -35.51 36.62
N SER A 8 -1.39 -34.27 37.10
CA SER A 8 -1.87 -33.06 36.45
C SER A 8 -0.96 -32.74 35.26
N LEU A 9 -1.42 -33.03 34.04
CA LEU A 9 -0.79 -32.54 32.82
C LEU A 9 -1.09 -31.05 32.65
N ILE A 10 -0.13 -30.20 33.04
CA ILE A 10 -0.15 -28.77 32.69
C ILE A 10 0.23 -28.68 31.23
N SER A 11 -0.78 -28.55 30.37
CA SER A 11 -0.60 -28.26 28.96
C SER A 11 -0.17 -26.78 28.83
N SER A 12 1.12 -26.53 28.70
CA SER A 12 1.65 -25.20 28.36
C SER A 12 1.28 -24.90 26.90
N HIS A 13 0.16 -24.20 26.68
CA HIS A 13 -0.12 -23.56 25.42
C HIS A 13 0.91 -22.45 25.24
N GLN A 14 1.95 -22.70 24.47
CA GLN A 14 2.78 -21.64 23.92
C GLN A 14 1.91 -20.84 22.95
N ILE A 15 1.43 -19.69 23.42
CA ILE A 15 0.86 -18.67 22.55
C ILE A 15 2.03 -18.11 21.76
N TYR A 16 2.22 -18.61 20.54
CA TYR A 16 3.08 -17.95 19.57
C TYR A 16 2.40 -16.60 19.25
N SER A 17 2.89 -15.55 19.89
CA SER A 17 2.58 -14.18 19.43
C SER A 17 3.06 -14.10 17.98
N GLN A 18 2.14 -14.04 17.03
CA GLN A 18 2.52 -13.71 15.65
C GLN A 18 3.15 -12.33 15.70
N SER A 19 4.35 -12.20 15.16
CA SER A 19 5.02 -10.90 15.05
C SER A 19 4.08 -9.90 14.35
N THR A 20 3.77 -8.80 15.03
CA THR A 20 2.99 -7.69 14.50
C THR A 20 3.70 -7.00 13.33
N THR A 21 5.03 -7.23 13.23
CA THR A 21 5.91 -6.61 12.24
C THR A 21 6.04 -7.48 10.99
N LYS A 22 5.83 -6.89 9.81
CA LYS A 22 6.06 -7.49 8.48
C LYS A 22 7.13 -6.71 7.73
N THR A 23 8.07 -7.41 7.10
CA THR A 23 9.11 -6.78 6.28
C THR A 23 8.70 -6.80 4.81
N VAL A 24 8.84 -5.65 4.16
CA VAL A 24 8.79 -5.48 2.70
C VAL A 24 10.21 -5.26 2.21
N ALA A 25 10.62 -5.97 1.16
CA ALA A 25 11.95 -5.82 0.58
C ALA A 25 11.89 -5.98 -0.95
N LEU A 26 12.49 -5.02 -1.64
CA LEU A 26 12.68 -5.01 -3.09
C LEU A 26 14.15 -4.75 -3.40
N LYS A 27 14.63 -5.33 -4.49
CA LYS A 27 15.96 -5.04 -5.05
C LYS A 27 15.84 -3.95 -6.10
N LYS A 28 16.95 -3.24 -6.33
CA LYS A 28 17.05 -2.30 -7.46
C LYS A 28 16.57 -2.95 -8.75
N GLY A 29 15.69 -2.25 -9.48
CA GLY A 29 15.06 -2.70 -10.72
C GLY A 29 13.82 -3.56 -10.52
N GLU A 30 13.50 -4.03 -9.31
CA GLU A 30 12.18 -4.59 -9.02
C GLU A 30 11.12 -3.48 -9.04
N VAL A 31 9.88 -3.84 -9.29
CA VAL A 31 8.76 -2.88 -9.38
C VAL A 31 7.82 -3.09 -8.22
N LEU A 32 7.47 -2.01 -7.53
CA LEU A 32 6.43 -1.97 -6.51
C LEU A 32 5.11 -1.52 -7.13
N ASP A 33 4.09 -2.38 -7.10
CA ASP A 33 2.70 -2.02 -7.40
C ASP A 33 2.01 -1.52 -6.13
N ILE A 34 1.31 -0.40 -6.26
CA ILE A 34 0.36 0.15 -5.27
C ILE A 34 -1.03 0.05 -5.87
N LEU A 35 -1.89 -0.77 -5.26
CA LEU A 35 -3.26 -0.92 -5.67
C LEU A 35 -4.18 -0.35 -4.60
N LEU A 36 -5.03 0.58 -4.98
CA LEU A 36 -6.09 1.13 -4.15
C LEU A 36 -7.40 0.50 -4.59
N LEU A 37 -8.06 -0.24 -3.70
CA LEU A 37 -9.20 -1.08 -4.08
C LEU A 37 -10.39 -0.84 -3.15
N SER A 38 -11.60 -0.89 -3.73
CA SER A 38 -12.84 -1.13 -2.98
C SER A 38 -13.63 -2.23 -3.70
N GLN A 39 -14.08 -3.21 -2.93
CA GLN A 39 -14.87 -4.32 -3.47
C GLN A 39 -16.34 -3.92 -3.61
N ASN A 40 -17.00 -4.37 -4.67
CA ASN A 40 -18.45 -4.30 -4.79
C ASN A 40 -19.11 -5.21 -3.75
N PRO A 41 -20.24 -4.79 -3.16
CA PRO A 41 -21.03 -5.67 -2.28
C PRO A 41 -21.41 -6.99 -2.98
N ASP A 42 -21.54 -8.04 -2.20
CA ASP A 42 -22.05 -9.37 -2.63
C ASP A 42 -21.26 -10.01 -3.79
N THR A 43 -19.96 -9.74 -3.89
CA THR A 43 -19.08 -10.25 -4.96
C THR A 43 -18.01 -11.23 -4.50
N GLU A 44 -18.16 -11.90 -3.35
CA GLU A 44 -17.17 -12.83 -2.79
C GLU A 44 -16.85 -14.00 -3.73
N ALA A 45 -17.90 -14.55 -4.39
CA ALA A 45 -17.74 -15.62 -5.36
C ALA A 45 -16.98 -15.14 -6.62
N ASP A 46 -17.30 -13.94 -7.09
CA ASP A 46 -16.62 -13.31 -8.23
C ASP A 46 -15.17 -12.97 -7.89
N LEU A 47 -14.91 -12.44 -6.71
CA LEU A 47 -13.57 -12.17 -6.20
C LEU A 47 -12.72 -13.46 -6.17
N LYS A 48 -13.29 -14.54 -5.63
CA LYS A 48 -12.62 -15.85 -5.63
C LYS A 48 -12.30 -16.33 -7.04
N SER A 49 -13.27 -16.24 -7.96
CA SER A 49 -13.09 -16.60 -9.37
C SER A 49 -12.04 -15.71 -10.05
N TYR A 50 -12.05 -14.40 -9.79
CA TYR A 50 -11.06 -13.44 -10.29
C TYR A 50 -9.64 -13.85 -9.86
N PHE A 51 -9.41 -14.14 -8.59
CA PHE A 51 -8.10 -14.55 -8.11
C PHE A 51 -7.70 -15.94 -8.65
N GLN A 52 -8.61 -16.87 -8.78
CA GLN A 52 -8.31 -18.19 -9.34
C GLN A 52 -7.88 -18.15 -10.80
N THR A 53 -8.32 -17.16 -11.56
CA THR A 53 -7.96 -16.99 -12.98
C THR A 53 -6.78 -16.06 -13.21
N ALA A 54 -6.76 -14.89 -12.55
CA ALA A 54 -5.75 -13.86 -12.78
C ALA A 54 -4.43 -14.11 -12.02
N PHE A 55 -4.51 -14.60 -10.79
CA PHE A 55 -3.33 -14.74 -9.94
C PHE A 55 -2.31 -15.77 -10.44
N PRO A 56 -2.68 -16.94 -11.00
CA PRO A 56 -1.71 -17.87 -11.59
C PRO A 56 -0.91 -17.22 -12.72
N VAL A 57 -1.54 -16.44 -13.59
CA VAL A 57 -0.87 -15.73 -14.68
C VAL A 57 0.12 -14.69 -14.14
N ALA A 58 -0.33 -13.86 -13.19
CA ALA A 58 0.53 -12.87 -12.55
C ALA A 58 1.73 -13.53 -11.86
N LYS A 59 1.52 -14.63 -11.14
CA LYS A 59 2.57 -15.38 -10.42
C LYS A 59 3.61 -15.98 -11.39
N LEU A 60 3.17 -16.55 -12.51
CA LEU A 60 4.08 -17.06 -13.54
C LEU A 60 4.93 -15.93 -14.16
N MET A 61 4.45 -14.70 -14.13
CA MET A 61 5.15 -13.49 -14.56
C MET A 61 5.85 -12.77 -13.39
N SER A 62 6.25 -13.48 -12.35
CA SER A 62 7.00 -12.98 -11.17
C SER A 62 6.24 -12.17 -10.14
N TYR A 63 4.94 -11.91 -10.29
CA TYR A 63 4.18 -11.17 -9.28
C TYR A 63 4.22 -11.85 -7.91
N GLN A 64 4.52 -11.06 -6.88
CA GLN A 64 4.48 -11.49 -5.49
C GLN A 64 3.63 -10.50 -4.68
N PRO A 65 2.58 -10.98 -3.99
CA PRO A 65 1.86 -10.13 -3.06
C PRO A 65 2.75 -9.79 -1.86
N LEU A 66 2.65 -8.55 -1.41
CA LEU A 66 3.31 -8.02 -0.22
C LEU A 66 2.27 -7.69 0.86
N PRO A 67 2.67 -7.52 2.12
CA PRO A 67 1.77 -7.04 3.16
C PRO A 67 1.17 -5.68 2.77
N GLY A 68 -0.16 -5.59 2.70
CA GLY A 68 -0.89 -4.37 2.42
C GLY A 68 -1.59 -3.84 3.67
N PHE A 69 -2.49 -2.88 3.49
CA PHE A 69 -3.22 -2.20 4.55
C PHE A 69 -4.71 -2.16 4.26
N LYS A 70 -5.51 -2.21 5.31
CA LYS A 70 -6.89 -1.72 5.27
C LYS A 70 -6.85 -0.19 5.42
N ILE A 71 -7.71 0.51 4.71
CA ILE A 71 -7.88 1.96 4.88
C ILE A 71 -9.01 2.16 5.87
N LEU A 72 -8.71 2.83 6.98
CA LEU A 72 -9.67 3.11 8.04
C LEU A 72 -10.42 4.42 7.78
N GLU A 73 -9.68 5.44 7.31
CA GLU A 73 -10.21 6.78 7.13
C GLU A 73 -9.58 7.46 5.90
N HIS A 74 -10.35 8.34 5.27
CA HIS A 74 -9.93 9.23 4.20
C HIS A 74 -9.94 10.66 4.74
N THR A 75 -8.79 11.15 5.15
CA THR A 75 -8.67 12.45 5.82
C THR A 75 -8.58 13.60 4.85
N GLN A 76 -8.05 13.34 3.62
CA GLN A 76 -7.97 14.35 2.55
C GLN A 76 -8.20 13.72 1.17
N GLY A 77 -8.74 14.52 0.27
CA GLY A 77 -8.92 14.17 -1.13
C GLY A 77 -10.28 13.52 -1.45
N ASN A 78 -10.41 13.05 -2.68
CA ASN A 78 -11.67 12.54 -3.23
C ASN A 78 -11.63 11.06 -3.65
N HIS A 79 -10.48 10.41 -3.60
CA HIS A 79 -10.38 8.96 -3.77
C HIS A 79 -10.78 8.27 -2.46
N GLN A 80 -11.63 7.24 -2.58
CA GLN A 80 -12.16 6.55 -1.39
C GLN A 80 -12.02 5.03 -1.50
N PRO A 81 -10.80 4.52 -1.62
CA PRO A 81 -10.54 3.08 -1.56
C PRO A 81 -10.72 2.56 -0.14
N SER A 82 -11.00 1.25 0.00
CA SER A 82 -11.09 0.58 1.31
C SER A 82 -9.81 -0.18 1.67
N SER A 83 -8.89 -0.35 0.73
CA SER A 83 -7.62 -1.05 0.96
C SER A 83 -6.49 -0.52 0.06
N LEU A 84 -5.28 -0.54 0.61
CA LEU A 84 -4.02 -0.29 -0.08
C LEU A 84 -3.24 -1.60 -0.13
N ILE A 85 -3.11 -2.18 -1.31
CA ILE A 85 -2.44 -3.46 -1.53
C ILE A 85 -1.06 -3.18 -2.14
N LEU A 86 -0.05 -3.87 -1.61
CA LEU A 86 1.29 -3.85 -2.14
C LEU A 86 1.57 -5.14 -2.91
N GLY A 87 2.29 -5.03 -3.99
CA GLY A 87 2.78 -6.18 -4.75
C GLY A 87 4.11 -5.85 -5.42
N LYS A 88 4.87 -6.87 -5.78
CA LYS A 88 6.12 -6.65 -6.49
C LYS A 88 6.26 -7.53 -7.72
N TRP A 89 7.05 -7.04 -8.67
CA TRP A 89 7.44 -7.73 -9.90
C TRP A 89 8.97 -7.73 -10.03
N SER A 90 9.51 -8.68 -10.80
CA SER A 90 10.95 -8.79 -11.01
C SER A 90 11.56 -7.57 -11.71
N ASP A 91 10.80 -6.91 -12.59
CA ASP A 91 11.26 -5.79 -13.43
C ASP A 91 10.07 -5.10 -14.12
N ILE A 92 10.33 -3.89 -14.64
CA ILE A 92 9.33 -3.06 -15.33
C ILE A 92 8.80 -3.72 -16.61
N LYS A 93 9.64 -4.39 -17.38
CA LYS A 93 9.25 -5.03 -18.64
C LYS A 93 8.25 -6.16 -18.39
N THR A 94 8.50 -6.98 -17.38
CA THR A 94 7.61 -8.06 -16.96
C THR A 94 6.30 -7.50 -16.45
N ARG A 95 6.36 -6.43 -15.63
CA ARG A 95 5.18 -5.74 -15.11
C ARG A 95 4.27 -5.22 -16.24
N GLU A 96 4.83 -4.54 -17.22
CA GLU A 96 4.08 -3.99 -18.36
C GLU A 96 3.52 -5.07 -19.28
N ALA A 97 4.31 -6.13 -19.53
CA ALA A 97 3.88 -7.26 -20.35
C ALA A 97 2.67 -8.00 -19.74
N PHE A 98 2.48 -7.95 -18.43
CA PHE A 98 1.36 -8.62 -17.75
C PHE A 98 0.01 -8.20 -18.32
N LEU A 99 -0.25 -6.92 -18.57
CA LEU A 99 -1.55 -6.44 -19.07
C LEU A 99 -1.87 -7.01 -20.47
N THR A 100 -0.85 -7.27 -21.28
CA THR A 100 -1.02 -7.91 -22.58
C THR A 100 -1.20 -9.43 -22.44
N GLN A 101 -0.41 -10.05 -21.55
CA GLN A 101 -0.45 -11.51 -21.37
C GLN A 101 -1.74 -11.97 -20.70
N ILE A 102 -2.21 -11.24 -19.68
CA ILE A 102 -3.44 -11.63 -18.96
C ILE A 102 -4.65 -11.67 -19.91
N LEU A 103 -4.73 -10.79 -20.89
CA LEU A 103 -5.83 -10.77 -21.86
C LEU A 103 -5.81 -11.95 -22.84
N LYS A 104 -4.65 -12.57 -23.06
CA LYS A 104 -4.56 -13.81 -23.86
C LYS A 104 -5.05 -15.01 -23.07
N GLU A 105 -4.73 -15.07 -21.78
CA GLU A 105 -5.08 -16.19 -20.90
C GLU A 105 -6.53 -16.06 -20.33
N VAL A 106 -6.96 -14.84 -20.08
CA VAL A 106 -8.25 -14.47 -19.49
C VAL A 106 -8.87 -13.33 -20.31
N PRO A 107 -9.49 -13.61 -21.47
CA PRO A 107 -9.97 -12.57 -22.39
C PRO A 107 -10.99 -11.60 -21.77
N ASP A 108 -11.76 -12.06 -20.77
CA ASP A 108 -12.76 -11.27 -20.03
C ASP A 108 -12.19 -10.64 -18.72
N PHE A 109 -10.85 -10.57 -18.58
CA PHE A 109 -10.17 -10.07 -17.38
C PHE A 109 -10.69 -8.70 -16.91
N HIS A 110 -10.83 -7.73 -17.82
CA HIS A 110 -11.30 -6.40 -17.46
C HIS A 110 -12.78 -6.37 -17.05
N GLU A 111 -13.60 -7.26 -17.62
CA GLU A 111 -15.00 -7.40 -17.23
C GLU A 111 -15.09 -7.97 -15.80
N ARG A 112 -14.39 -9.07 -15.54
CA ARG A 112 -14.29 -9.66 -14.20
C ARG A 112 -13.81 -8.66 -13.17
N ARG A 113 -12.75 -7.90 -13.50
CA ARG A 113 -12.23 -6.84 -12.63
C ARG A 113 -13.30 -5.81 -12.29
N ARG A 114 -14.01 -5.26 -13.26
CA ARG A 114 -15.09 -4.27 -13.04
C ARG A 114 -16.27 -4.82 -12.25
N LYS A 115 -16.53 -6.11 -12.36
CA LYS A 115 -17.58 -6.77 -11.56
C LYS A 115 -17.22 -6.82 -10.09
N VAL A 116 -15.94 -7.09 -9.78
CA VAL A 116 -15.45 -7.25 -8.41
C VAL A 116 -15.18 -5.91 -7.72
N TRP A 117 -14.59 -4.96 -8.44
CA TRP A 117 -14.07 -3.73 -7.85
C TRP A 117 -14.89 -2.51 -8.24
N SER A 118 -15.47 -1.82 -7.24
CA SER A 118 -16.12 -0.52 -7.41
C SER A 118 -15.11 0.62 -7.57
N TYR A 119 -13.94 0.48 -6.93
CA TYR A 119 -12.80 1.36 -7.10
C TYR A 119 -11.54 0.52 -7.40
N PHE A 120 -10.74 0.98 -8.36
CA PHE A 120 -9.48 0.35 -8.73
C PHE A 120 -8.48 1.41 -9.20
N GLY A 121 -7.67 1.92 -8.27
CA GLY A 121 -6.50 2.75 -8.56
C GLY A 121 -5.25 1.88 -8.63
N LEU A 122 -4.34 2.20 -9.54
CA LEU A 122 -3.10 1.44 -9.71
C LEU A 122 -1.98 2.37 -10.17
N GLY A 123 -0.94 2.45 -9.35
CA GLY A 123 0.35 3.02 -9.71
C GLY A 123 1.45 1.99 -9.50
N TYR A 124 2.51 2.06 -10.29
CA TYR A 124 3.70 1.22 -10.10
C TYR A 124 4.99 2.04 -10.23
N PHE A 125 6.00 1.60 -9.49
CA PHE A 125 7.24 2.35 -9.27
C PHE A 125 8.43 1.39 -9.42
N GLU A 126 9.37 1.68 -10.33
CA GLU A 126 10.61 0.93 -10.44
C GLU A 126 11.59 1.42 -9.37
N THR A 127 12.11 0.51 -8.56
CA THR A 127 13.06 0.85 -7.49
C THR A 127 14.42 1.24 -8.07
N GLN A 128 14.92 2.43 -7.73
CA GLN A 128 16.21 2.94 -8.18
C GLN A 128 17.38 2.41 -7.36
N GLU A 129 17.09 1.90 -6.15
CA GLU A 129 18.03 1.27 -5.22
C GLU A 129 17.33 0.15 -4.44
N ASP A 130 18.08 -0.62 -3.63
CA ASP A 130 17.48 -1.62 -2.75
C ASP A 130 16.58 -0.92 -1.72
N LEU A 131 15.31 -1.30 -1.67
CA LEU A 131 14.30 -0.77 -0.76
C LEU A 131 13.96 -1.82 0.30
N SER A 132 13.96 -1.42 1.56
CA SER A 132 13.49 -2.28 2.66
C SER A 132 12.87 -1.47 3.77
N PHE A 133 11.66 -1.83 4.18
CA PHE A 133 10.97 -1.22 5.32
C PHE A 133 10.16 -2.25 6.10
N LYS A 134 9.79 -1.87 7.33
CA LYS A 134 9.00 -2.71 8.22
C LYS A 134 7.64 -2.07 8.47
N ILE A 135 6.59 -2.87 8.34
CA ILE A 135 5.23 -2.50 8.73
C ILE A 135 5.00 -3.09 10.12
N ASP A 136 4.95 -2.23 11.12
CA ASP A 136 4.62 -2.59 12.50
C ASP A 136 3.16 -2.26 12.78
N ARG A 137 2.31 -3.27 12.95
CA ARG A 137 0.86 -3.10 13.13
C ARG A 137 0.47 -2.44 14.46
N ASP A 138 1.41 -2.26 15.36
CA ASP A 138 1.18 -1.55 16.63
C ASP A 138 1.38 -0.03 16.49
N LYS A 139 1.83 0.44 15.30
CA LYS A 139 2.05 1.84 14.97
C LYS A 139 0.90 2.43 14.15
N TYR A 140 0.80 3.75 14.16
CA TYR A 140 -0.17 4.50 13.36
C TYR A 140 0.43 4.81 11.98
N HIS A 141 -0.21 4.32 10.93
CA HIS A 141 0.31 4.46 9.56
C HIS A 141 -0.56 5.40 8.74
N VAL A 142 0.10 6.21 7.91
CA VAL A 142 -0.56 7.13 7.00
C VAL A 142 0.05 7.05 5.61
N ALA A 143 -0.79 6.95 4.58
CA ALA A 143 -0.35 7.12 3.20
C ALA A 143 -0.79 8.50 2.71
N THR A 144 0.14 9.30 2.21
CA THR A 144 -0.13 10.61 1.63
C THR A 144 0.37 10.64 0.19
N ALA A 145 -0.50 11.02 -0.73
CA ALA A 145 -0.17 11.17 -2.15
C ALA A 145 -0.42 12.62 -2.58
N TYR A 146 0.56 13.21 -3.28
CA TYR A 146 0.52 14.57 -3.79
C TYR A 146 0.58 14.59 -5.31
N TRP A 147 -0.28 15.43 -5.91
CA TRP A 147 -0.17 15.89 -7.29
C TRP A 147 0.19 17.36 -7.25
N LEU A 148 1.29 17.72 -7.91
CA LEU A 148 1.85 19.05 -7.86
C LEU A 148 1.51 19.84 -9.12
N LYS A 149 1.42 21.15 -9.00
CA LYS A 149 1.46 22.04 -10.13
C LYS A 149 2.90 22.05 -10.68
N LYS A 150 3.03 22.07 -12.00
CA LYS A 150 4.36 22.15 -12.67
C LYS A 150 4.97 23.55 -12.50
N GLU A 151 5.42 23.88 -11.31
CA GLU A 151 6.06 25.14 -10.95
C GLU A 151 7.39 24.86 -10.23
N ASP A 152 8.35 25.78 -10.32
CA ASP A 152 9.73 25.60 -9.82
C ASP A 152 9.87 25.36 -8.30
N ASP A 153 8.83 25.66 -7.50
CA ASP A 153 8.89 25.55 -6.04
C ASP A 153 8.32 24.25 -5.46
N SER A 154 7.86 23.32 -6.29
CA SER A 154 7.23 22.06 -5.83
C SER A 154 8.20 21.16 -5.05
N ALA A 155 9.45 21.05 -5.52
CA ALA A 155 10.49 20.30 -4.84
C ALA A 155 10.78 20.85 -3.43
N LYS A 156 10.80 22.17 -3.26
CA LYS A 156 11.03 22.80 -1.94
C LYS A 156 9.93 22.53 -0.93
N PHE A 157 8.66 22.45 -1.41
CA PHE A 157 7.55 22.04 -0.56
C PHE A 157 7.78 20.62 -0.06
N TYR A 158 8.06 19.69 -0.98
CA TYR A 158 8.27 18.30 -0.66
C TYR A 158 9.44 18.07 0.29
N GLU A 159 10.59 18.68 0.05
CA GLU A 159 11.75 18.62 0.94
C GLU A 159 11.44 19.11 2.36
N LYS A 160 10.71 20.22 2.46
CA LYS A 160 10.29 20.75 3.77
C LYS A 160 9.32 19.81 4.48
N TRP A 161 8.36 19.26 3.74
CA TRP A 161 7.36 18.33 4.27
C TRP A 161 8.02 17.06 4.78
N ILE A 162 8.91 16.43 3.99
CA ILE A 162 9.68 15.25 4.39
C ILE A 162 10.49 15.52 5.66
N LYS A 163 11.19 16.66 5.73
CA LYS A 163 11.97 17.06 6.91
C LYS A 163 11.09 17.23 8.15
N SER A 164 9.88 17.70 8.00
CA SER A 164 8.95 17.88 9.13
C SER A 164 8.50 16.53 9.70
N ILE A 165 8.35 15.48 8.88
CA ILE A 165 8.03 14.13 9.34
C ILE A 165 9.08 13.67 10.36
N ASP A 166 10.36 13.67 10.00
CA ASP A 166 11.47 13.25 10.87
C ASP A 166 11.55 14.13 12.15
N THR A 167 11.44 15.46 11.98
CA THR A 167 11.52 16.39 13.11
C THR A 167 10.41 16.19 14.14
N MET A 168 9.24 15.73 13.71
CA MET A 168 8.07 15.51 14.55
C MET A 168 7.88 14.06 15.00
N GLY A 169 8.91 13.22 14.79
CA GLY A 169 8.96 11.84 15.27
C GLY A 169 8.23 10.83 14.40
N GLY A 170 7.90 11.19 13.16
CA GLY A 170 7.42 10.25 12.15
C GLY A 170 8.58 9.50 11.49
N GLU A 171 8.33 8.28 11.07
CA GLU A 171 9.24 7.46 10.26
C GLU A 171 8.69 7.34 8.84
N ILE A 172 9.50 7.61 7.83
CA ILE A 172 9.14 7.36 6.43
C ILE A 172 9.42 5.89 6.14
N LEU A 173 8.38 5.09 5.95
CA LEU A 173 8.51 3.69 5.56
C LEU A 173 8.93 3.57 4.11
N VAL A 174 8.29 4.33 3.23
CA VAL A 174 8.58 4.39 1.79
C VAL A 174 8.19 5.74 1.24
N SER A 175 9.04 6.28 0.37
CA SER A 175 8.79 7.47 -0.46
C SER A 175 8.97 7.08 -1.92
N LEU A 176 7.94 7.32 -2.73
CA LEU A 176 7.86 6.91 -4.12
C LEU A 176 7.62 8.13 -4.99
N GLU A 177 8.39 8.23 -6.07
CA GLU A 177 8.35 9.32 -7.06
C GLU A 177 8.24 8.73 -8.47
N ASP A 178 7.82 9.53 -9.44
CA ASP A 178 7.78 9.15 -10.86
C ASP A 178 7.01 7.86 -11.14
N GLY A 179 5.89 7.67 -10.43
CA GLY A 179 5.01 6.53 -10.62
C GLY A 179 4.38 6.50 -12.00
N THR A 180 4.11 5.31 -12.51
CA THR A 180 3.37 5.11 -13.75
C THR A 180 2.00 4.51 -13.43
N SER A 181 0.94 5.08 -13.99
CA SER A 181 -0.41 4.49 -13.94
C SER A 181 -0.79 3.98 -15.33
N PRO A 182 -1.16 2.69 -15.47
CA PRO A 182 -1.60 2.18 -16.76
C PRO A 182 -2.88 2.90 -17.23
N PHE A 183 -3.09 2.97 -18.54
CA PHE A 183 -4.25 3.61 -19.11
C PHE A 183 -5.57 3.14 -18.48
N GLY A 184 -6.37 4.08 -18.01
CA GLY A 184 -7.69 3.84 -17.39
C GLY A 184 -7.68 3.58 -15.88
N TYR A 185 -6.52 3.55 -15.22
CA TYR A 185 -6.43 3.37 -13.76
C TYR A 185 -6.24 4.67 -12.96
N LYS A 186 -5.71 5.72 -13.57
CA LYS A 186 -5.67 7.12 -13.11
C LYS A 186 -5.23 7.32 -11.66
N TYR A 187 -4.12 6.69 -11.26
CA TYR A 187 -3.50 6.92 -9.97
C TYR A 187 -1.99 7.10 -10.18
N ASP A 188 -1.60 8.31 -10.50
CA ASP A 188 -0.24 8.73 -10.86
C ASP A 188 0.18 9.98 -10.08
N PRO A 189 0.26 9.91 -8.73
CA PRO A 189 0.75 11.02 -7.94
C PRO A 189 2.23 11.30 -8.26
N ASP A 190 2.63 12.58 -8.15
CA ASP A 190 4.04 12.95 -8.24
C ASP A 190 4.84 12.36 -7.06
N TYR A 191 4.22 12.33 -5.87
CA TYR A 191 4.78 11.70 -4.67
C TYR A 191 3.74 10.83 -3.97
N LEU A 192 4.14 9.62 -3.55
CA LEU A 192 3.39 8.78 -2.64
C LEU A 192 4.30 8.35 -1.50
N VAL A 193 3.91 8.70 -0.28
CA VAL A 193 4.70 8.43 0.93
C VAL A 193 3.84 7.67 1.94
N ILE A 194 4.40 6.59 2.49
CA ILE A 194 3.80 5.90 3.64
C ILE A 194 4.66 6.20 4.86
N THR A 195 4.04 6.73 5.89
CA THR A 195 4.67 7.09 7.17
C THR A 195 4.16 6.22 8.30
N SER A 196 4.97 6.11 9.35
CA SER A 196 4.65 5.44 10.60
C SER A 196 4.85 6.40 11.77
N TRP A 197 3.91 6.43 12.69
CA TRP A 197 3.90 7.31 13.86
C TRP A 197 3.70 6.47 15.13
N GLU A 198 4.10 7.02 16.27
CA GLU A 198 3.88 6.33 17.55
C GLU A 198 2.39 6.06 17.78
N ASP A 199 1.56 7.09 17.56
CA ASP A 199 0.11 7.05 17.69
C ASP A 199 -0.56 8.14 16.84
N GLU A 200 -1.90 8.20 16.88
CA GLU A 200 -2.71 9.21 16.21
C GLU A 200 -2.36 10.63 16.66
N GLY A 201 -2.09 10.84 17.96
CA GLY A 201 -1.78 12.17 18.50
C GLY A 201 -0.49 12.76 17.93
N ALA A 202 0.53 11.91 17.72
CA ALA A 202 1.77 12.31 17.07
C ALA A 202 1.55 12.73 15.61
N PHE A 203 0.71 11.99 14.87
CA PHE A 203 0.34 12.36 13.50
C PHE A 203 -0.48 13.65 13.45
N GLU A 204 -1.46 13.84 14.33
CA GLU A 204 -2.29 15.06 14.36
C GLU A 204 -1.45 16.30 14.66
N ALA A 205 -0.48 16.22 15.56
CA ALA A 205 0.47 17.31 15.81
C ALA A 205 1.27 17.69 14.56
N PHE A 206 1.74 16.68 13.81
CA PHE A 206 2.40 16.89 12.52
C PHE A 206 1.47 17.56 11.50
N ARG A 207 0.22 17.09 11.39
CA ARG A 207 -0.79 17.64 10.47
C ARG A 207 -1.08 19.11 10.75
N GLU A 208 -1.17 19.50 12.03
CA GLU A 208 -1.35 20.89 12.45
C GLU A 208 -0.17 21.76 12.01
N GLU A 209 1.07 21.32 12.21
CA GLU A 209 2.28 22.02 11.76
C GLU A 209 2.31 22.18 10.22
N VAL A 210 2.03 21.09 9.48
CA VAL A 210 2.02 21.10 8.01
C VAL A 210 0.91 22.00 7.46
N SER A 211 -0.22 22.13 8.15
CA SER A 211 -1.31 23.02 7.74
C SER A 211 -0.90 24.48 7.61
N GLN A 212 0.19 24.90 8.29
CA GLN A 212 0.78 26.23 8.21
C GLN A 212 1.72 26.42 7.02
N MET A 213 2.05 25.34 6.29
CA MET A 213 2.89 25.43 5.11
C MET A 213 2.12 26.04 3.93
N LYS A 214 2.83 26.75 3.06
CA LYS A 214 2.24 27.21 1.80
C LYS A 214 1.96 26.00 0.90
N THR A 215 0.72 25.86 0.48
CA THR A 215 0.23 24.75 -0.35
C THR A 215 -0.11 25.18 -1.78
N ASP A 216 0.32 26.38 -2.19
CA ASP A 216 0.01 26.96 -3.51
C ASP A 216 0.44 26.06 -4.68
N ASN A 217 1.46 25.22 -4.46
CA ASN A 217 2.01 24.29 -5.44
C ASN A 217 1.31 22.95 -5.47
N ILE A 218 0.40 22.65 -4.52
CA ILE A 218 -0.36 21.42 -4.50
C ILE A 218 -1.57 21.58 -5.42
N GLN A 219 -1.73 20.67 -6.38
CA GLN A 219 -2.90 20.56 -7.22
C GLN A 219 -3.95 19.68 -6.55
N HIS A 220 -3.51 18.57 -5.97
CA HIS A 220 -4.37 17.59 -5.32
C HIS A 220 -3.59 16.83 -4.26
N VAL A 221 -4.27 16.36 -3.22
CA VAL A 221 -3.74 15.49 -2.17
C VAL A 221 -4.75 14.39 -1.87
N ASN A 222 -4.24 13.19 -1.60
CA ASN A 222 -4.99 12.14 -0.93
C ASN A 222 -4.24 11.69 0.31
N GLU A 223 -4.96 11.51 1.40
CA GLU A 223 -4.41 11.05 2.65
C GLU A 223 -5.32 9.98 3.26
N PHE A 224 -4.71 8.86 3.65
CA PHE A 224 -5.41 7.69 4.16
C PHE A 224 -4.78 7.22 5.45
N ILE A 225 -5.61 7.00 6.47
CA ILE A 225 -5.22 6.29 7.70
C ILE A 225 -5.26 4.79 7.43
N LEU A 226 -4.19 4.08 7.80
CA LEU A 226 -3.92 2.70 7.43
C LEU A 226 -3.86 1.77 8.64
N GLU A 227 -4.40 0.55 8.51
CA GLU A 227 -4.33 -0.54 9.51
C GLU A 227 -3.65 -1.79 8.94
#